data_06f6f2925aa67c17b45dd5151b51b214
#
_entry.id   06f6f2925aa67c17b45dd5151b51b214
#
_cell.length_a   1.000
_cell.length_b   1.000
_cell.length_c   1.000
_cell.angle_alpha   90.00
_cell.angle_beta   90.00
_cell.angle_gamma   90.00
#
_symmetry.space_group_name_H-M   'P 1'
#
loop_
_entity.id
_entity.type
_entity.pdbx_description
1 polymer ?
#
loop_
_entity_poly.entity_id
_entity_poly.type
_entity_poly.pdbx_seq_one_letter_code
_entity_poly.pdbx_strand_id
1 'polypeptide(L)'
;THTHTLSLSLLSAVATGNICESCNKAGLTDSLNSVAGDLDLCKNSLKEFLDGKRAIFPRFYFVSEAQLLDLLSNGSTPHKIIKYTTAVFLACKTLVLDPPTYDPSSHARPKVTRFIACVGVEQNDMVAPVPLEGKPEQYLQSVLDTMIDTLKAQLKVSVERYPTQPRVEWLLHQGANKEPLDAAQLALLASGMYYVKEVYKTFEDMAAGNSQGMVQYREKVVSQLNDLIRKTRTQLCKRDRTRVMTMITLDAHARDCVDKLLRENVMEASAFQWMSQLKCKLEANGEAVFDI
;
A
#
# COMPACT_ATOMS: atom_id res chain seq x y z
N THR A 1 32.86 2.11 -26.69
CA THR A 1 34.01 2.63 -27.46
C THR A 1 34.28 4.09 -27.14
N HIS A 2 33.29 5.01 -27.11
CA HIS A 2 33.48 6.46 -26.90
C HIS A 2 34.00 6.81 -25.47
N THR A 3 33.54 6.11 -24.43
CA THR A 3 34.07 6.27 -23.06
C THR A 3 35.55 5.90 -22.98
N HIS A 4 35.98 4.90 -23.74
CA HIS A 4 37.39 4.47 -23.80
C HIS A 4 38.27 5.55 -24.48
N THR A 5 37.77 6.21 -25.51
CA THR A 5 38.46 7.30 -26.22
C THR A 5 38.62 8.54 -25.35
N LEU A 6 37.56 8.90 -24.58
CA LEU A 6 37.60 9.98 -23.58
C LEU A 6 38.60 9.68 -22.45
N SER A 7 38.59 8.45 -21.91
CA SER A 7 39.53 8.05 -20.86
C SER A 7 40.99 8.11 -21.36
N LEU A 8 41.25 7.68 -22.59
CA LEU A 8 42.60 7.71 -23.17
C LEU A 8 43.04 9.18 -23.42
N SER A 9 42.18 10.08 -23.86
CA SER A 9 42.52 11.48 -24.02
C SER A 9 42.77 12.21 -22.70
N LEU A 10 42.01 11.90 -21.64
CA LEU A 10 42.24 12.38 -20.29
C LEU A 10 43.56 11.86 -19.70
N LEU A 11 43.87 10.58 -19.86
CA LEU A 11 45.11 9.98 -19.44
C LEU A 11 46.32 10.59 -20.15
N SER A 12 46.20 10.86 -21.45
CA SER A 12 47.26 11.55 -22.23
C SER A 12 47.43 13.01 -21.77
N ALA A 13 46.38 13.70 -21.39
CA ALA A 13 46.43 15.05 -20.84
C ALA A 13 47.11 15.09 -19.47
N VAL A 14 46.86 14.11 -18.60
CA VAL A 14 47.56 13.98 -17.31
C VAL A 14 49.03 13.67 -17.52
N ALA A 15 49.39 12.83 -18.49
CA ALA A 15 50.77 12.47 -18.79
C ALA A 15 51.60 13.62 -19.33
N THR A 16 51.02 14.54 -20.10
CA THR A 16 51.76 15.69 -20.64
C THR A 16 51.96 16.80 -19.61
N GLY A 17 51.16 16.89 -18.57
CA GLY A 17 51.26 17.91 -17.51
C GLY A 17 51.05 19.34 -17.99
N ASN A 18 50.79 19.55 -19.29
CA ASN A 18 50.62 20.84 -19.92
C ASN A 18 49.18 21.00 -20.47
N ILE A 19 48.41 21.82 -19.78
CA ILE A 19 46.98 22.09 -20.14
C ILE A 19 46.87 22.70 -21.53
N CYS A 20 47.76 23.61 -21.89
CA CYS A 20 47.71 24.29 -23.18
C CYS A 20 47.95 23.33 -24.37
N GLU A 21 48.89 22.42 -24.24
CA GLU A 21 49.12 21.37 -25.24
C GLU A 21 47.96 20.38 -25.33
N SER A 22 47.40 20.03 -24.20
CA SER A 22 46.27 19.09 -24.14
C SER A 22 45.02 19.68 -24.76
N CYS A 23 44.73 20.98 -24.53
CA CYS A 23 43.53 21.66 -25.04
C CYS A 23 43.67 22.14 -26.52
N ASN A 24 44.87 22.42 -26.99
CA ASN A 24 45.11 22.91 -28.35
C ASN A 24 45.31 21.79 -29.40
N LYS A 25 44.93 20.56 -29.07
CA LYS A 25 44.97 19.47 -30.08
C LYS A 25 43.94 19.74 -31.17
N ALA A 26 44.40 19.77 -32.45
CA ALA A 26 43.53 19.95 -33.58
C ALA A 26 42.40 18.88 -33.61
N GLY A 27 41.16 19.32 -33.80
CA GLY A 27 39.99 18.45 -33.85
C GLY A 27 39.50 17.90 -32.49
N LEU A 28 40.11 18.28 -31.35
CA LEU A 28 39.66 17.83 -30.03
C LEU A 28 38.23 18.32 -29.70
N THR A 29 37.97 19.60 -30.00
CA THR A 29 36.64 20.22 -29.75
C THR A 29 35.56 19.52 -30.56
N ASP A 30 35.81 19.26 -31.85
CA ASP A 30 34.85 18.58 -32.71
C ASP A 30 34.59 17.12 -32.26
N SER A 31 35.66 16.45 -31.87
CA SER A 31 35.54 15.09 -31.30
C SER A 31 34.75 15.08 -30.00
N LEU A 32 34.98 16.03 -29.08
CA LEU A 32 34.23 16.15 -27.82
C LEU A 32 32.76 16.50 -28.05
N ASN A 33 32.47 17.42 -29.00
CA ASN A 33 31.10 17.75 -29.36
C ASN A 33 30.35 16.58 -29.99
N SER A 34 31.04 15.79 -30.86
CA SER A 34 30.44 14.54 -31.38
C SER A 34 30.13 13.56 -30.31
N VAL A 35 31.06 13.32 -29.37
CA VAL A 35 30.84 12.40 -28.23
C VAL A 35 29.72 12.91 -27.31
N ALA A 36 29.64 14.20 -27.07
CA ALA A 36 28.56 14.80 -26.31
C ALA A 36 27.18 14.56 -26.98
N GLY A 37 27.10 14.75 -28.29
CA GLY A 37 25.89 14.44 -29.05
C GLY A 37 25.50 12.99 -29.01
N ASP A 38 26.45 12.06 -29.13
CA ASP A 38 26.19 10.63 -29.03
C ASP A 38 25.71 10.23 -27.61
N LEU A 39 26.28 10.84 -26.56
CA LEU A 39 25.84 10.63 -25.18
C LEU A 39 24.43 11.14 -24.93
N ASP A 40 24.08 12.30 -25.53
CA ASP A 40 22.71 12.84 -25.42
C ASP A 40 21.70 11.93 -26.15
N LEU A 41 22.04 11.36 -27.29
CA LEU A 41 21.22 10.35 -27.97
C LEU A 41 21.02 9.10 -27.10
N CYS A 42 22.10 8.58 -26.53
CA CYS A 42 22.02 7.43 -25.60
C CYS A 42 21.14 7.72 -24.37
N LYS A 43 21.30 8.92 -23.79
CA LYS A 43 20.49 9.37 -22.65
C LYS A 43 19.01 9.45 -23.00
N ASN A 44 18.68 10.02 -24.16
CA ASN A 44 17.29 10.14 -24.60
C ASN A 44 16.68 8.77 -24.89
N SER A 45 17.39 7.89 -25.58
CA SER A 45 16.93 6.51 -25.82
C SER A 45 16.70 5.73 -24.53
N LEU A 46 17.60 5.89 -23.54
CA LEU A 46 17.43 5.28 -22.24
C LEU A 46 16.20 5.82 -21.50
N LYS A 47 15.98 7.13 -21.55
CA LYS A 47 14.80 7.77 -20.98
C LYS A 47 13.51 7.24 -21.61
N GLU A 48 13.43 7.19 -22.94
CA GLU A 48 12.29 6.63 -23.67
C GLU A 48 12.04 5.16 -23.28
N PHE A 49 13.10 4.37 -23.16
CA PHE A 49 12.98 2.98 -22.70
C PHE A 49 12.39 2.89 -21.29
N LEU A 50 12.87 3.71 -20.33
CA LEU A 50 12.35 3.73 -18.96
C LEU A 50 10.91 4.22 -18.91
N ASP A 51 10.56 5.24 -19.70
CA ASP A 51 9.20 5.76 -19.78
C ASP A 51 8.24 4.71 -20.37
N GLY A 52 8.69 3.95 -21.36
CA GLY A 52 7.96 2.79 -21.86
C GLY A 52 7.68 1.72 -20.77
N LYS A 53 8.64 1.50 -19.87
CA LYS A 53 8.45 0.59 -18.71
C LYS A 53 7.48 1.14 -17.68
N ARG A 54 7.54 2.46 -17.42
CA ARG A 54 6.61 3.17 -16.54
C ARG A 54 5.18 3.14 -17.07
N ALA A 55 5.01 3.24 -18.39
CA ALA A 55 3.69 3.13 -19.02
C ALA A 55 3.04 1.75 -18.81
N ILE A 56 3.83 0.66 -18.82
CA ILE A 56 3.34 -0.70 -18.57
C ILE A 56 3.00 -0.91 -17.08
N PHE A 57 3.85 -0.44 -16.18
CA PHE A 57 3.64 -0.55 -14.73
C PHE A 57 3.83 0.82 -14.07
N PRO A 58 2.74 1.60 -13.90
CA PRO A 58 2.80 2.98 -13.44
C PRO A 58 3.46 3.20 -12.07
N ARG A 59 3.50 2.18 -11.20
CA ARG A 59 4.18 2.28 -9.91
C ARG A 59 5.68 2.49 -10.03
N PHE A 60 6.27 2.29 -11.20
CA PHE A 60 7.68 2.65 -11.47
C PHE A 60 7.94 4.15 -11.45
N TYR A 61 6.91 5.01 -11.50
CA TYR A 61 7.07 6.46 -11.27
C TYR A 61 7.51 6.80 -9.83
N PHE A 62 7.26 5.91 -8.86
CA PHE A 62 7.70 6.09 -7.48
C PHE A 62 9.16 5.67 -7.25
N VAL A 63 9.80 5.09 -8.25
CA VAL A 63 11.18 4.58 -8.19
C VAL A 63 12.09 5.54 -8.95
N SER A 64 13.26 5.88 -8.40
CA SER A 64 14.24 6.72 -9.10
C SER A 64 14.78 6.01 -10.35
N GLU A 65 15.31 6.77 -11.31
CA GLU A 65 15.86 6.20 -12.57
C GLU A 65 16.96 5.17 -12.30
N ALA A 66 17.88 5.47 -11.38
CA ALA A 66 18.96 4.56 -11.01
C ALA A 66 18.43 3.26 -10.37
N GLN A 67 17.43 3.37 -9.49
CA GLN A 67 16.78 2.20 -8.88
C GLN A 67 15.99 1.39 -9.91
N LEU A 68 15.30 2.05 -10.84
CA LEU A 68 14.56 1.38 -11.91
C LEU A 68 15.50 0.62 -12.84
N LEU A 69 16.65 1.20 -13.20
CA LEU A 69 17.67 0.52 -13.99
C LEU A 69 18.22 -0.72 -13.27
N ASP A 70 18.53 -0.60 -11.97
CA ASP A 70 19.00 -1.73 -11.18
C ASP A 70 17.91 -2.83 -11.05
N LEU A 71 16.66 -2.43 -10.87
CA LEU A 71 15.52 -3.34 -10.82
C LEU A 71 15.35 -4.10 -12.15
N LEU A 72 15.38 -3.39 -13.29
CA LEU A 72 15.23 -4.00 -14.62
C LEU A 72 16.42 -4.89 -14.97
N SER A 73 17.65 -4.48 -14.61
CA SER A 73 18.87 -5.26 -14.82
C SER A 73 18.89 -6.55 -14.02
N ASN A 74 18.29 -6.56 -12.83
CA ASN A 74 18.19 -7.73 -11.96
C ASN A 74 16.86 -8.47 -12.10
N GLY A 75 16.08 -8.21 -13.15
CA GLY A 75 14.76 -8.80 -13.37
C GLY A 75 14.71 -10.33 -13.35
N SER A 76 15.81 -10.98 -13.75
CA SER A 76 15.98 -12.43 -13.69
C SER A 76 16.27 -12.97 -12.29
N THR A 77 16.58 -12.11 -11.33
CA THR A 77 16.94 -12.48 -9.95
C THR A 77 16.03 -11.77 -8.95
N PRO A 78 14.77 -12.26 -8.78
CA PRO A 78 13.76 -11.58 -7.98
C PRO A 78 14.18 -11.28 -6.54
N HIS A 79 15.02 -12.11 -5.91
CA HIS A 79 15.54 -11.85 -4.57
C HIS A 79 16.30 -10.51 -4.43
N LYS A 80 16.94 -10.03 -5.51
CA LYS A 80 17.61 -8.73 -5.51
C LYS A 80 16.64 -7.55 -5.64
N ILE A 81 15.43 -7.80 -6.15
CA ILE A 81 14.40 -6.78 -6.39
C ILE A 81 13.62 -6.46 -5.11
N ILE A 82 13.53 -7.41 -4.17
CA ILE A 82 12.76 -7.23 -2.92
C ILE A 82 13.15 -5.96 -2.15
N LYS A 83 14.40 -5.54 -2.22
CA LYS A 83 14.85 -4.28 -1.59
C LYS A 83 14.10 -3.04 -2.07
N TYR A 84 13.47 -3.10 -3.24
CA TYR A 84 12.68 -2.00 -3.82
C TYR A 84 11.18 -2.12 -3.51
N THR A 85 10.75 -3.15 -2.79
CA THR A 85 9.33 -3.38 -2.48
C THR A 85 8.67 -2.15 -1.87
N THR A 86 9.33 -1.50 -0.89
CA THR A 86 8.80 -0.32 -0.20
C THR A 86 8.64 0.89 -1.14
N ALA A 87 9.48 1.02 -2.16
CA ALA A 87 9.36 2.09 -3.14
C ALA A 87 8.22 1.82 -4.13
N VAL A 88 8.06 0.56 -4.57
CA VAL A 88 7.02 0.14 -5.52
C VAL A 88 5.65 0.02 -4.85
N PHE A 89 5.61 -0.50 -3.62
CA PHE A 89 4.39 -0.74 -2.84
C PHE A 89 4.48 0.01 -1.50
N LEU A 90 4.07 1.26 -1.46
CA LEU A 90 4.29 2.22 -0.36
C LEU A 90 3.96 1.67 1.03
N ALA A 91 2.88 0.92 1.16
CA ALA A 91 2.44 0.35 2.44
C ALA A 91 3.01 -1.06 2.70
N CYS A 92 3.79 -1.63 1.79
CA CYS A 92 4.39 -2.95 1.90
C CYS A 92 5.86 -2.85 2.28
N LYS A 93 6.23 -3.45 3.41
CA LYS A 93 7.62 -3.49 3.88
C LYS A 93 8.47 -4.45 3.06
N THR A 94 7.97 -5.63 2.81
CA THR A 94 8.65 -6.68 2.05
C THR A 94 7.68 -7.75 1.56
N LEU A 95 8.12 -8.51 0.58
CA LEU A 95 7.46 -9.71 0.09
C LEU A 95 8.22 -10.94 0.60
N VAL A 96 7.50 -11.98 0.97
CA VAL A 96 8.09 -13.26 1.39
C VAL A 96 8.11 -14.20 0.21
N LEU A 97 9.30 -14.65 -0.16
CA LEU A 97 9.53 -15.56 -1.26
C LEU A 97 9.63 -17.01 -0.78
N ASP A 98 9.24 -17.92 -1.66
CA ASP A 98 9.49 -19.34 -1.55
C ASP A 98 10.15 -19.83 -2.85
N PRO A 99 11.41 -20.32 -2.81
CA PRO A 99 12.32 -20.40 -1.65
C PRO A 99 12.81 -19.02 -1.17
N PRO A 100 13.09 -18.84 0.13
CA PRO A 100 13.47 -17.56 0.72
C PRO A 100 14.88 -17.08 0.32
N THR A 101 15.73 -17.99 -0.04
CA THR A 101 17.12 -17.73 -0.44
C THR A 101 17.34 -17.99 -1.92
N TYR A 102 18.18 -17.16 -2.53
CA TYR A 102 18.59 -17.35 -3.92
C TYR A 102 19.59 -18.51 -4.01
N ASP A 103 19.23 -19.53 -4.78
CA ASP A 103 20.11 -20.64 -5.14
C ASP A 103 20.44 -20.54 -6.65
N PRO A 104 21.71 -20.23 -7.01
CA PRO A 104 22.13 -20.15 -8.41
C PRO A 104 21.99 -21.48 -9.18
N SER A 105 22.02 -22.60 -8.46
CA SER A 105 21.91 -23.95 -9.05
C SER A 105 20.45 -24.38 -9.30
N SER A 106 19.52 -23.71 -8.66
CA SER A 106 18.08 -24.00 -8.81
C SER A 106 17.50 -23.31 -10.04
N HIS A 107 16.85 -24.05 -10.90
CA HIS A 107 16.09 -23.54 -12.03
C HIS A 107 14.68 -23.09 -11.63
N ALA A 108 14.27 -23.36 -10.40
CA ALA A 108 12.96 -22.98 -9.88
C ALA A 108 12.87 -21.46 -9.65
N ARG A 109 11.85 -20.84 -10.26
CA ARG A 109 11.58 -19.43 -10.01
C ARG A 109 10.89 -19.26 -8.66
N PRO A 110 11.31 -18.26 -7.85
CA PRO A 110 10.66 -18.00 -6.57
C PRO A 110 9.24 -17.52 -6.76
N LYS A 111 8.39 -17.83 -5.78
CA LYS A 111 7.00 -17.39 -5.72
C LYS A 111 6.80 -16.46 -4.53
N VAL A 112 5.98 -15.44 -4.67
CA VAL A 112 5.52 -14.63 -3.54
C VAL A 112 4.38 -15.37 -2.86
N THR A 113 4.54 -15.66 -1.58
CA THR A 113 3.54 -16.37 -0.76
C THR A 113 2.84 -15.46 0.23
N ARG A 114 3.51 -14.37 0.63
CA ARG A 114 3.04 -13.45 1.67
C ARG A 114 3.58 -12.04 1.44
N PHE A 115 2.83 -11.03 1.87
CA PHE A 115 3.33 -9.66 1.99
C PHE A 115 3.25 -9.16 3.43
N ILE A 116 4.20 -8.31 3.81
CA ILE A 116 4.30 -7.74 5.16
C ILE A 116 4.05 -6.24 5.07
N ALA A 117 3.06 -5.75 5.81
CA ALA A 117 2.75 -4.33 5.84
C ALA A 117 3.81 -3.53 6.62
N CYS A 118 4.02 -2.26 6.23
CA CYS A 118 4.96 -1.36 6.92
C CYS A 118 4.50 -1.03 8.33
N VAL A 119 3.21 -0.77 8.51
CA VAL A 119 2.62 -0.43 9.81
C VAL A 119 2.27 -1.70 10.56
N GLY A 120 2.82 -1.85 11.77
CA GLY A 120 2.56 -3.00 12.63
C GLY A 120 3.23 -4.31 12.23
N VAL A 121 3.92 -4.34 11.10
CA VAL A 121 4.57 -5.56 10.54
C VAL A 121 3.54 -6.70 10.40
N GLU A 122 2.36 -6.38 9.91
CA GLU A 122 1.28 -7.35 9.69
C GLU A 122 1.61 -8.26 8.52
N GLN A 123 1.51 -9.57 8.75
CA GLN A 123 1.77 -10.60 7.74
C GLN A 123 0.45 -11.03 7.10
N ASN A 124 0.39 -10.94 5.77
CA ASN A 124 -0.79 -11.31 5.01
C ASN A 124 -0.42 -12.41 4.03
N ASP A 125 -0.95 -13.60 4.24
CA ASP A 125 -0.82 -14.71 3.29
C ASP A 125 -1.61 -14.40 2.02
N MET A 126 -0.99 -14.59 0.87
CA MET A 126 -1.65 -14.36 -0.42
C MET A 126 -2.65 -15.47 -0.73
N VAL A 127 -3.75 -15.12 -1.39
CA VAL A 127 -4.80 -16.07 -1.83
C VAL A 127 -4.19 -17.19 -2.68
N ALA A 128 -3.20 -16.84 -3.51
CA ALA A 128 -2.43 -17.80 -4.29
C ALA A 128 -0.96 -17.37 -4.37
N PRO A 129 0.00 -18.31 -4.34
CA PRO A 129 1.40 -18.01 -4.58
C PRO A 129 1.61 -17.45 -5.99
N VAL A 130 2.29 -16.30 -6.11
CA VAL A 130 2.56 -15.65 -7.40
C VAL A 130 3.96 -15.97 -7.88
N PRO A 131 4.12 -16.69 -9.01
CA PRO A 131 5.44 -16.95 -9.57
C PRO A 131 6.05 -15.66 -10.14
N LEU A 132 7.34 -15.43 -9.85
CA LEU A 132 8.06 -14.27 -10.36
C LEU A 132 8.77 -14.63 -11.67
N GLU A 133 7.99 -14.81 -12.72
CA GLU A 133 8.45 -15.24 -14.04
C GLU A 133 8.28 -14.14 -15.08
N GLY A 134 9.18 -14.09 -16.05
CA GLY A 134 9.13 -13.12 -17.14
C GLY A 134 9.78 -11.79 -16.78
N LYS A 135 9.19 -10.70 -17.26
CA LYS A 135 9.71 -9.34 -17.07
C LYS A 135 9.22 -8.73 -15.75
N PRO A 136 10.03 -7.88 -15.09
CA PRO A 136 9.67 -7.27 -13.81
C PRO A 136 8.32 -6.56 -13.81
N GLU A 137 8.03 -5.81 -14.85
CA GLU A 137 6.76 -5.08 -15.00
C GLU A 137 5.54 -6.01 -15.01
N GLN A 138 5.68 -7.22 -15.54
CA GLN A 138 4.59 -8.19 -15.65
C GLN A 138 4.33 -8.91 -14.32
N TYR A 139 5.38 -9.50 -13.71
CA TYR A 139 5.17 -10.23 -12.47
C TYR A 139 4.87 -9.31 -11.28
N LEU A 140 5.38 -8.06 -11.26
CA LEU A 140 5.01 -7.09 -10.24
C LEU A 140 3.55 -6.64 -10.36
N GLN A 141 3.00 -6.57 -11.59
CA GLN A 141 1.57 -6.37 -11.80
C GLN A 141 0.76 -7.55 -11.25
N SER A 142 1.17 -8.79 -11.54
CA SER A 142 0.50 -9.98 -11.00
C SER A 142 0.55 -10.04 -9.47
N VAL A 143 1.67 -9.61 -8.87
CA VAL A 143 1.78 -9.47 -7.41
C VAL A 143 0.78 -8.44 -6.88
N LEU A 144 0.67 -7.27 -7.51
CA LEU A 144 -0.29 -6.23 -7.13
C LEU A 144 -1.73 -6.74 -7.20
N ASP A 145 -2.10 -7.37 -8.31
CA ASP A 145 -3.46 -7.87 -8.52
C ASP A 145 -3.82 -8.92 -7.47
N THR A 146 -2.91 -9.86 -7.20
CA THR A 146 -3.12 -10.88 -6.15
C THR A 146 -3.15 -10.29 -4.74
N MET A 147 -2.38 -9.23 -4.45
CA MET A 147 -2.49 -8.50 -3.18
C MET A 147 -3.88 -7.87 -3.01
N ILE A 148 -4.42 -7.25 -4.07
CA ILE A 148 -5.77 -6.67 -4.08
C ILE A 148 -6.82 -7.75 -3.85
N ASP A 149 -6.73 -8.87 -4.56
CA ASP A 149 -7.67 -9.98 -4.40
C ASP A 149 -7.60 -10.60 -3.00
N THR A 150 -6.41 -10.69 -2.44
CA THR A 150 -6.20 -11.14 -1.05
C THR A 150 -6.92 -10.22 -0.07
N LEU A 151 -6.75 -8.91 -0.21
CA LEU A 151 -7.41 -7.94 0.67
C LEU A 151 -8.94 -7.95 0.50
N LYS A 152 -9.46 -8.09 -0.72
CA LYS A 152 -10.90 -8.23 -0.97
C LYS A 152 -11.47 -9.49 -0.28
N ALA A 153 -10.80 -10.64 -0.43
CA ALA A 153 -11.21 -11.88 0.21
C ALA A 153 -11.19 -11.77 1.74
N GLN A 154 -10.13 -11.20 2.31
CA GLN A 154 -10.02 -10.97 3.76
C GLN A 154 -11.07 -9.97 4.27
N LEU A 155 -11.39 -8.91 3.51
CA LEU A 155 -12.42 -7.94 3.90
C LEU A 155 -13.78 -8.62 4.06
N LYS A 156 -14.16 -9.47 3.12
CA LYS A 156 -15.41 -10.22 3.19
C LYS A 156 -15.50 -11.05 4.48
N VAL A 157 -14.46 -11.82 4.78
CA VAL A 157 -14.37 -12.62 6.02
C VAL A 157 -14.41 -11.74 7.27
N SER A 158 -13.71 -10.59 7.25
CA SER A 158 -13.70 -9.65 8.38
C SER A 158 -15.09 -9.08 8.68
N VAL A 159 -15.82 -8.70 7.63
CA VAL A 159 -17.20 -8.20 7.74
C VAL A 159 -18.14 -9.27 8.26
N GLU A 160 -18.06 -10.50 7.77
CA GLU A 160 -18.89 -11.62 8.22
C GLU A 160 -18.62 -11.96 9.71
N ARG A 161 -17.39 -11.83 10.16
CA ARG A 161 -16.97 -12.12 11.53
C ARG A 161 -17.32 -11.00 12.53
N TYR A 162 -17.47 -9.76 12.10
CA TYR A 162 -17.72 -8.60 12.99
C TYR A 162 -18.87 -8.82 13.99
N PRO A 163 -20.06 -9.32 13.59
CA PRO A 163 -21.18 -9.48 14.51
C PRO A 163 -21.07 -10.71 15.45
N THR A 164 -20.08 -11.59 15.25
CA THR A 164 -20.02 -12.89 15.96
C THR A 164 -19.34 -12.81 17.33
N GLN A 165 -18.68 -11.71 17.64
CA GLN A 165 -17.88 -11.55 18.87
C GLN A 165 -17.84 -10.08 19.34
N PRO A 166 -17.49 -9.82 20.62
CA PRO A 166 -17.33 -8.46 21.13
C PRO A 166 -16.29 -7.69 20.29
N ARG A 167 -16.59 -6.42 20.01
CA ARG A 167 -15.83 -5.59 19.08
C ARG A 167 -14.33 -5.47 19.43
N VAL A 168 -13.98 -5.37 20.71
CA VAL A 168 -12.57 -5.30 21.14
C VAL A 168 -11.86 -6.62 20.87
N GLU A 169 -12.53 -7.75 21.10
CA GLU A 169 -11.98 -9.08 20.83
C GLU A 169 -11.85 -9.32 19.33
N TRP A 170 -12.84 -8.93 18.55
CA TRP A 170 -12.78 -8.97 17.09
C TRP A 170 -11.60 -8.17 16.55
N LEU A 171 -11.40 -6.94 17.02
CA LEU A 171 -10.31 -6.06 16.57
C LEU A 171 -8.92 -6.63 16.89
N LEU A 172 -8.77 -7.29 18.04
CA LEU A 172 -7.50 -7.82 18.54
C LEU A 172 -7.38 -9.34 18.38
N HIS A 173 -8.35 -9.96 17.69
CA HIS A 173 -8.34 -11.40 17.46
C HIS A 173 -7.06 -11.83 16.76
N GLN A 174 -6.40 -12.83 17.35
CA GLN A 174 -5.12 -13.35 16.86
C GLN A 174 -5.32 -14.77 16.34
N GLY A 175 -4.74 -15.05 15.19
CA GLY A 175 -4.62 -16.42 14.68
C GLY A 175 -3.66 -17.28 15.51
N ALA A 176 -3.48 -18.51 15.11
CA ALA A 176 -2.60 -19.48 15.76
C ALA A 176 -1.16 -18.95 15.95
N ASN A 177 -0.69 -18.07 15.06
CA ASN A 177 0.64 -17.47 15.08
C ASN A 177 0.72 -16.18 15.93
N LYS A 178 -0.31 -15.83 16.69
CA LYS A 178 -0.43 -14.56 17.44
C LYS A 178 -0.39 -13.30 16.53
N GLU A 179 -0.60 -13.47 15.24
CA GLU A 179 -0.79 -12.37 14.29
C GLU A 179 -2.28 -12.03 14.21
N PRO A 180 -2.66 -10.75 13.99
CA PRO A 180 -4.05 -10.40 13.75
C PRO A 180 -4.58 -11.15 12.53
N LEU A 181 -5.81 -11.63 12.60
CA LEU A 181 -6.45 -12.30 11.46
C LEU A 181 -6.73 -11.37 10.30
N ASP A 182 -6.96 -10.08 10.60
CA ASP A 182 -7.26 -9.06 9.59
C ASP A 182 -6.16 -8.00 9.53
N ALA A 183 -5.83 -7.52 8.35
CA ALA A 183 -5.06 -6.31 8.20
C ALA A 183 -5.80 -5.12 8.86
N ALA A 184 -5.06 -4.20 9.49
CA ALA A 184 -5.66 -3.08 10.22
C ALA A 184 -6.63 -2.28 9.36
N GLN A 185 -6.28 -2.01 8.09
CA GLN A 185 -7.14 -1.28 7.16
C GLN A 185 -8.49 -1.98 6.93
N LEU A 186 -8.52 -3.32 6.89
CA LEU A 186 -9.75 -4.10 6.69
C LEU A 186 -10.63 -4.07 7.92
N ALA A 187 -10.04 -4.12 9.11
CA ALA A 187 -10.78 -3.96 10.36
C ALA A 187 -11.42 -2.56 10.47
N LEU A 188 -10.70 -1.50 10.06
CA LEU A 188 -11.24 -0.15 10.03
C LEU A 188 -12.39 -0.02 9.03
N LEU A 189 -12.23 -0.57 7.82
CA LEU A 189 -13.28 -0.60 6.80
C LEU A 189 -14.52 -1.36 7.26
N ALA A 190 -14.37 -2.58 7.77
CA ALA A 190 -15.48 -3.38 8.27
C ALA A 190 -16.23 -2.67 9.40
N SER A 191 -15.51 -2.05 10.35
CA SER A 191 -16.14 -1.24 11.39
C SER A 191 -16.93 -0.05 10.82
N GLY A 192 -16.36 0.67 9.83
CA GLY A 192 -17.04 1.77 9.14
C GLY A 192 -18.32 1.31 8.40
N MET A 193 -18.26 0.15 7.74
CA MET A 193 -19.41 -0.43 7.06
C MET A 193 -20.56 -0.77 8.04
N TYR A 194 -20.20 -1.34 9.19
CA TYR A 194 -21.20 -1.63 10.24
C TYR A 194 -21.78 -0.35 10.85
N TYR A 195 -20.94 0.67 11.07
CA TYR A 195 -21.42 1.98 11.51
C TYR A 195 -22.48 2.53 10.57
N VAL A 196 -22.21 2.55 9.27
CA VAL A 196 -23.17 3.02 8.25
C VAL A 196 -24.44 2.19 8.25
N LYS A 197 -24.32 0.86 8.25
CA LYS A 197 -25.46 -0.06 8.27
C LYS A 197 -26.32 0.13 9.51
N GLU A 198 -25.72 0.30 10.69
CA GLU A 198 -26.42 0.49 11.94
C GLU A 198 -27.14 1.84 12.03
N VAL A 199 -26.55 2.92 11.50
CA VAL A 199 -27.19 4.22 11.42
C VAL A 199 -28.42 4.17 10.51
N TYR A 200 -28.32 3.53 9.33
CA TYR A 200 -29.49 3.36 8.45
C TYR A 200 -30.59 2.55 9.13
N LYS A 201 -30.24 1.45 9.77
CA LYS A 201 -31.19 0.64 10.55
C LYS A 201 -31.86 1.45 11.66
N THR A 202 -31.09 2.32 12.32
CA THR A 202 -31.65 3.20 13.37
C THR A 202 -32.68 4.17 12.81
N PHE A 203 -32.45 4.74 11.61
CA PHE A 203 -33.46 5.58 10.95
C PHE A 203 -34.72 4.80 10.54
N GLU A 204 -34.55 3.55 10.07
CA GLU A 204 -35.67 2.64 9.78
C GLU A 204 -36.49 2.34 11.04
N ASP A 205 -35.83 2.01 12.16
CA ASP A 205 -36.46 1.76 13.45
C ASP A 205 -37.20 3.00 13.98
N MET A 206 -36.63 4.21 13.77
CA MET A 206 -37.30 5.49 14.12
C MET A 206 -38.55 5.73 13.26
N ALA A 207 -38.51 5.47 11.97
CA ALA A 207 -39.61 5.56 11.06
C ALA A 207 -40.71 4.54 11.42
N ALA A 208 -40.37 3.40 11.98
CA ALA A 208 -41.27 2.37 12.49
C ALA A 208 -41.89 2.73 13.87
N GLY A 209 -41.53 3.89 14.46
CA GLY A 209 -42.12 4.39 15.71
C GLY A 209 -41.20 4.37 16.95
N ASN A 210 -39.96 3.92 16.84
CA ASN A 210 -38.99 3.99 17.93
C ASN A 210 -38.34 5.38 18.01
N SER A 211 -38.99 6.36 18.61
CA SER A 211 -38.49 7.73 18.76
C SER A 211 -37.17 7.83 19.54
N GLN A 212 -36.78 6.81 20.30
CA GLN A 212 -35.54 6.77 21.07
C GLN A 212 -34.41 6.02 20.36
N GLY A 213 -34.60 5.56 19.13
CA GLY A 213 -33.63 4.76 18.39
C GLY A 213 -32.25 5.38 18.31
N MET A 214 -32.16 6.66 17.95
CA MET A 214 -30.87 7.35 17.82
C MET A 214 -30.18 7.58 19.19
N VAL A 215 -30.95 7.79 20.27
CA VAL A 215 -30.40 7.89 21.64
C VAL A 215 -29.79 6.56 22.07
N GLN A 216 -30.51 5.46 21.86
CA GLN A 216 -30.02 4.11 22.17
C GLN A 216 -28.77 3.76 21.35
N TYR A 217 -28.74 4.16 20.08
CA TYR A 217 -27.59 3.95 19.22
C TYR A 217 -26.38 4.77 19.70
N ARG A 218 -26.58 6.02 20.12
CA ARG A 218 -25.54 6.85 20.72
C ARG A 218 -24.94 6.20 21.96
N GLU A 219 -25.78 5.66 22.86
CA GLU A 219 -25.30 4.93 24.05
C GLU A 219 -24.43 3.73 23.69
N LYS A 220 -24.83 2.96 22.66
CA LYS A 220 -24.02 1.86 22.10
C LYS A 220 -22.65 2.33 21.61
N VAL A 221 -22.61 3.39 20.80
CA VAL A 221 -21.35 3.95 20.26
C VAL A 221 -20.45 4.43 21.39
N VAL A 222 -20.99 5.13 22.38
CA VAL A 222 -20.23 5.58 23.56
C VAL A 222 -19.70 4.40 24.38
N SER A 223 -20.49 3.36 24.55
CA SER A 223 -20.05 2.15 25.26
C SER A 223 -18.89 1.47 24.54
N GLN A 224 -19.00 1.28 23.22
CA GLN A 224 -17.94 0.70 22.40
C GLN A 224 -16.64 1.52 22.43
N LEU A 225 -16.75 2.84 22.37
CA LEU A 225 -15.61 3.74 22.50
C LEU A 225 -14.94 3.60 23.88
N ASN A 226 -15.72 3.56 24.96
CA ASN A 226 -15.21 3.38 26.31
C ASN A 226 -14.52 2.03 26.50
N ASP A 227 -14.99 0.95 25.85
CA ASP A 227 -14.35 -0.36 25.88
C ASP A 227 -12.96 -0.32 25.24
N LEU A 228 -12.81 0.36 24.11
CA LEU A 228 -11.53 0.57 23.47
C LEU A 228 -10.59 1.44 24.34
N ILE A 229 -11.09 2.52 24.93
CA ILE A 229 -10.33 3.36 25.86
C ILE A 229 -9.84 2.56 27.07
N ARG A 230 -10.69 1.73 27.67
CA ARG A 230 -10.30 0.81 28.74
C ARG A 230 -9.19 -0.15 28.31
N LYS A 231 -9.27 -0.65 27.07
CA LYS A 231 -8.27 -1.56 26.51
C LYS A 231 -6.89 -0.90 26.36
N THR A 232 -6.82 0.39 26.07
CA THR A 232 -5.53 1.10 25.97
C THR A 232 -4.75 1.16 27.30
N ARG A 233 -5.45 1.01 28.43
CA ARG A 233 -4.84 0.98 29.79
C ARG A 233 -4.19 -0.36 30.11
N THR A 234 -4.42 -1.40 29.31
CA THR A 234 -3.78 -2.70 29.47
C THR A 234 -2.45 -2.75 28.71
N GLN A 235 -1.63 -3.77 28.99
CA GLN A 235 -0.43 -4.00 28.21
C GLN A 235 -0.79 -4.47 26.79
N LEU A 236 -0.44 -3.64 25.81
CA LEU A 236 -0.61 -3.93 24.39
C LEU A 236 0.75 -3.80 23.70
N CYS A 237 1.02 -4.68 22.74
CA CYS A 237 2.16 -4.51 21.86
C CYS A 237 1.98 -3.23 21.01
N LYS A 238 3.06 -2.71 20.43
CA LYS A 238 3.02 -1.47 19.63
C LYS A 238 1.99 -1.54 18.49
N ARG A 239 1.91 -2.66 17.79
CA ARG A 239 0.97 -2.92 16.71
C ARG A 239 -0.48 -2.79 17.18
N ASP A 240 -0.85 -3.56 18.21
CA ASP A 240 -2.22 -3.61 18.72
C ASP A 240 -2.63 -2.25 19.32
N ARG A 241 -1.68 -1.57 19.97
CA ARG A 241 -1.91 -0.20 20.47
C ARG A 241 -2.23 0.76 19.33
N THR A 242 -1.47 0.70 18.22
CA THR A 242 -1.75 1.55 17.04
C THR A 242 -3.13 1.26 16.46
N ARG A 243 -3.52 -0.02 16.32
CA ARG A 243 -4.86 -0.41 15.83
C ARG A 243 -5.97 0.15 16.71
N VAL A 244 -5.86 -0.04 18.03
CA VAL A 244 -6.86 0.45 19.00
C VAL A 244 -6.94 1.96 18.97
N MET A 245 -5.81 2.67 18.94
CA MET A 245 -5.80 4.15 18.88
C MET A 245 -6.43 4.69 17.61
N THR A 246 -6.16 4.08 16.45
CA THR A 246 -6.79 4.49 15.19
C THR A 246 -8.31 4.23 15.22
N MET A 247 -8.73 3.08 15.77
CA MET A 247 -10.17 2.77 15.92
C MET A 247 -10.86 3.77 16.85
N ILE A 248 -10.23 4.16 17.98
CA ILE A 248 -10.75 5.18 18.89
C ILE A 248 -10.97 6.51 18.16
N THR A 249 -10.06 6.90 17.27
CA THR A 249 -10.20 8.14 16.48
C THR A 249 -11.43 8.10 15.57
N LEU A 250 -11.65 6.96 14.89
CA LEU A 250 -12.83 6.78 14.06
C LEU A 250 -14.13 6.74 14.87
N ASP A 251 -14.11 6.06 16.02
CA ASP A 251 -15.28 5.97 16.90
C ASP A 251 -15.63 7.31 17.56
N ALA A 252 -14.61 8.11 17.89
CA ALA A 252 -14.85 9.46 18.38
C ALA A 252 -15.54 10.32 17.31
N HIS A 253 -15.09 10.23 16.06
CA HIS A 253 -15.76 10.90 14.94
C HIS A 253 -17.18 10.38 14.74
N ALA A 254 -17.40 9.06 14.75
CA ALA A 254 -18.71 8.45 14.63
C ALA A 254 -19.68 8.93 15.73
N ARG A 255 -19.21 8.98 17.00
CA ARG A 255 -19.98 9.55 18.11
C ARG A 255 -20.35 11.00 17.85
N ASP A 256 -19.40 11.83 17.41
CA ASP A 256 -19.64 13.26 17.16
C ASP A 256 -20.65 13.46 16.03
N CYS A 257 -20.64 12.60 15.01
CA CYS A 257 -21.68 12.59 13.96
C CYS A 257 -23.05 12.25 14.54
N VAL A 258 -23.16 11.21 15.35
CA VAL A 258 -24.42 10.81 16.00
C VAL A 258 -24.92 11.91 16.96
N ASP A 259 -24.03 12.52 17.75
CA ASP A 259 -24.37 13.65 18.63
C ASP A 259 -24.89 14.86 17.83
N LYS A 260 -24.36 15.09 16.62
CA LYS A 260 -24.87 16.13 15.71
C LYS A 260 -26.28 15.80 15.20
N LEU A 261 -26.51 14.55 14.76
CA LEU A 261 -27.84 14.10 14.31
C LEU A 261 -28.88 14.28 15.41
N LEU A 262 -28.54 13.95 16.67
CA LEU A 262 -29.42 14.14 17.83
C LEU A 262 -29.70 15.61 18.12
N ARG A 263 -28.68 16.47 18.15
CA ARG A 263 -28.85 17.91 18.43
C ARG A 263 -29.73 18.62 17.41
N GLU A 264 -29.62 18.20 16.16
CA GLU A 264 -30.37 18.78 15.05
C GLU A 264 -31.74 18.08 14.81
N ASN A 265 -32.13 17.13 15.68
CA ASN A 265 -33.36 16.34 15.58
C ASN A 265 -33.56 15.71 14.18
N VAL A 266 -32.50 15.13 13.61
CA VAL A 266 -32.58 14.50 12.30
C VAL A 266 -33.32 13.16 12.42
N MET A 267 -34.46 13.06 11.68
CA MET A 267 -35.36 11.92 11.73
C MET A 267 -35.26 11.00 10.52
N GLU A 268 -34.61 11.45 9.45
CA GLU A 268 -34.55 10.74 8.17
C GLU A 268 -33.15 10.59 7.65
N ALA A 269 -32.89 9.47 7.01
CA ALA A 269 -31.57 9.18 6.38
C ALA A 269 -31.29 10.07 5.14
N SER A 270 -32.31 10.72 4.57
CA SER A 270 -32.19 11.66 3.46
C SER A 270 -31.70 13.05 3.87
N ALA A 271 -31.65 13.34 5.18
CA ALA A 271 -31.21 14.64 5.68
C ALA A 271 -29.75 14.94 5.32
N PHE A 272 -29.47 16.19 4.97
CA PHE A 272 -28.14 16.64 4.55
C PHE A 272 -27.05 16.32 5.58
N GLN A 273 -27.35 16.40 6.87
CA GLN A 273 -26.40 16.11 7.96
C GLN A 273 -25.83 14.69 7.90
N TRP A 274 -26.65 13.71 7.46
CA TRP A 274 -26.23 12.34 7.25
C TRP A 274 -25.71 12.12 5.83
N MET A 275 -26.38 12.68 4.84
CA MET A 275 -25.97 12.50 3.44
C MET A 275 -24.59 13.07 3.14
N SER A 276 -24.18 14.14 3.82
CA SER A 276 -22.84 14.75 3.68
C SER A 276 -21.69 13.96 4.34
N GLN A 277 -21.99 12.85 5.02
CA GLN A 277 -20.94 12.01 5.64
C GLN A 277 -20.38 11.01 4.62
N LEU A 278 -19.07 10.77 4.72
CA LEU A 278 -18.43 9.70 3.95
C LEU A 278 -18.91 8.33 4.46
N LYS A 279 -19.55 7.59 3.58
CA LYS A 279 -20.13 6.28 3.89
C LYS A 279 -19.36 5.18 3.16
N CYS A 280 -19.05 4.11 3.87
CA CYS A 280 -18.39 2.94 3.31
C CYS A 280 -19.38 1.79 3.23
N LYS A 281 -19.47 1.14 2.07
CA LYS A 281 -20.35 -0.02 1.81
C LYS A 281 -19.53 -1.15 1.20
N LEU A 282 -19.95 -2.39 1.42
CA LEU A 282 -19.40 -3.56 0.76
C LEU A 282 -20.30 -3.93 -0.41
N GLU A 283 -19.75 -3.98 -1.61
CA GLU A 283 -20.45 -4.47 -2.80
C GLU A 283 -20.38 -5.99 -2.92
N ALA A 284 -21.25 -6.55 -3.77
CA ALA A 284 -21.32 -7.99 -4.00
C ALA A 284 -20.02 -8.58 -4.58
N ASN A 285 -19.24 -7.78 -5.29
CA ASN A 285 -17.93 -8.14 -5.84
C ASN A 285 -16.79 -8.16 -4.78
N GLY A 286 -17.08 -7.83 -3.51
CA GLY A 286 -16.11 -7.76 -2.42
C GLY A 286 -15.34 -6.47 -2.35
N GLU A 287 -15.71 -5.44 -3.11
CA GLU A 287 -15.08 -4.11 -3.07
C GLU A 287 -15.71 -3.23 -2.00
N ALA A 288 -14.86 -2.45 -1.34
CA ALA A 288 -15.29 -1.37 -0.46
C ALA A 288 -15.51 -0.12 -1.30
N VAL A 289 -16.74 0.36 -1.35
CA VAL A 289 -17.10 1.57 -2.07
C VAL A 289 -17.42 2.67 -1.07
N PHE A 290 -16.87 3.85 -1.33
CA PHE A 290 -17.16 5.06 -0.56
C PHE A 290 -18.17 5.93 -1.32
N ASP A 291 -19.18 6.40 -0.59
CA ASP A 291 -20.27 7.24 -1.07
C ASP A 291 -20.45 8.44 -0.14
N ILE A 292 -20.85 9.58 -0.67
CA ILE A 292 -21.12 10.82 0.06
C ILE A 292 -22.60 11.17 -0.10
#